data_792ebcec4944e2d98c4a49570d6f7fbc
#
_entry.id   792ebcec4944e2d98c4a49570d6f7fbc
#
_cell.length_a   1.000
_cell.length_b   1.000
_cell.length_c   1.000
_cell.angle_alpha   90.00
_cell.angle_beta   90.00
_cell.angle_gamma   90.00
#
_symmetry.space_group_name_H-M   'P 1'
#
loop_
_entity.id
_entity.type
_entity.pdbx_description
1 polymer ?
#
loop_
_entity_poly.entity_id
_entity_poly.type
_entity_poly.pdbx_seq_one_letter_code
_entity_poly.pdbx_strand_id
1 'polypeptide(L)'
;VKGEGQLKISYETVHGHYADGTAYTLEKPIYHFEELGYGPMAADFMFSPRIAPQVIGLGLLEAIPESEILANAAAQAATAGPIKGQANYVWDAYGQRMMLGRFGWKANVASLAHQTAAAFHGDIGITSKHFPQQTCTAAQADCLAAPNGNAPGKDGVEIEDYVLDDVIFY
;
A
#
# COMPACT_ATOMS: atom_id res chain seq x y z
N VAL A 1 7.41 7.77 -21.95
CA VAL A 1 6.08 7.18 -21.67
C VAL A 1 5.13 8.31 -21.25
N LYS A 2 3.90 8.31 -21.75
CA LYS A 2 2.88 9.27 -21.36
C LYS A 2 2.45 9.00 -19.93
N GLY A 3 2.37 10.07 -19.11
CA GLY A 3 1.87 9.97 -17.74
C GLY A 3 0.40 9.57 -17.68
N GLU A 4 -0.02 8.96 -16.57
CA GLU A 4 -1.41 8.52 -16.38
C GLU A 4 -2.37 9.68 -16.16
N GLY A 5 -1.92 10.72 -15.46
CA GLY A 5 -2.69 11.92 -15.15
C GLY A 5 -2.02 12.75 -14.07
N GLN A 6 -2.72 13.78 -13.63
CA GLN A 6 -2.30 14.64 -12.52
C GLN A 6 -3.34 14.61 -11.40
N LEU A 7 -2.87 14.49 -10.16
CA LEU A 7 -3.70 14.63 -8.97
C LEU A 7 -3.51 16.04 -8.40
N LYS A 8 -4.61 16.79 -8.27
CA LYS A 8 -4.65 18.06 -7.54
C LYS A 8 -5.53 17.94 -6.33
N ILE A 9 -5.17 18.64 -5.27
CA ILE A 9 -5.91 18.63 -4.01
C ILE A 9 -6.33 20.07 -3.70
N SER A 10 -7.61 20.28 -3.49
CA SER A 10 -8.17 21.47 -2.85
C SER A 10 -8.72 21.10 -1.47
N TYR A 11 -9.04 22.08 -0.65
CA TYR A 11 -9.52 21.87 0.69
C TYR A 11 -10.82 22.60 0.94
N GLU A 12 -11.72 21.96 1.69
CA GLU A 12 -12.96 22.54 2.19
C GLU A 12 -12.87 22.59 3.73
N THR A 13 -13.08 23.76 4.30
CA THR A 13 -13.09 23.92 5.76
C THR A 13 -14.38 23.34 6.35
N VAL A 14 -14.25 22.43 7.28
CA VAL A 14 -15.35 21.77 8.01
C VAL A 14 -15.30 22.14 9.49
N HIS A 15 -16.39 22.72 9.98
CA HIS A 15 -16.56 23.06 11.38
C HIS A 15 -17.42 21.99 12.09
N GLY A 16 -17.06 21.64 13.31
CA GLY A 16 -17.83 20.71 14.13
C GLY A 16 -17.55 20.87 15.61
N HIS A 17 -18.13 19.98 16.44
CA HIS A 17 -17.93 19.97 17.88
C HIS A 17 -17.70 18.55 18.36
N TYR A 18 -16.80 18.39 19.34
CA TYR A 18 -16.66 17.16 20.10
C TYR A 18 -17.87 16.93 21.00
N ALA A 19 -17.97 15.73 21.59
CA ALA A 19 -19.09 15.38 22.46
C ALA A 19 -19.21 16.25 23.73
N ASP A 20 -18.10 16.86 24.15
CA ASP A 20 -18.04 17.81 25.27
C ASP A 20 -18.39 19.26 24.89
N GLY A 21 -18.75 19.51 23.61
CA GLY A 21 -19.06 20.82 23.06
C GLY A 21 -17.85 21.64 22.58
N THR A 22 -16.64 21.17 22.73
CA THR A 22 -15.45 21.86 22.23
C THR A 22 -15.47 21.94 20.70
N ALA A 23 -15.36 23.15 20.15
CA ALA A 23 -15.35 23.36 18.70
C ALA A 23 -14.04 22.87 18.07
N TYR A 24 -14.14 22.33 16.86
CA TYR A 24 -12.99 22.03 16.02
C TYR A 24 -13.19 22.55 14.59
N THR A 25 -12.09 22.76 13.89
CA THR A 25 -12.07 23.10 12.48
C THR A 25 -11.10 22.14 11.78
N LEU A 26 -11.55 21.49 10.72
CA LEU A 26 -10.78 20.55 9.91
C LEU A 26 -10.76 20.99 8.45
N GLU A 27 -9.71 20.63 7.74
CA GLU A 27 -9.60 20.79 6.29
C GLU A 27 -9.87 19.44 5.62
N LYS A 28 -11.02 19.33 4.93
CA LYS A 28 -11.40 18.14 4.18
C LYS A 28 -10.77 18.19 2.79
N PRO A 29 -9.90 17.25 2.42
CA PRO A 29 -9.31 17.22 1.09
C PRO A 29 -10.34 16.83 0.02
N ILE A 30 -10.29 17.53 -1.11
CA ILE A 30 -11.05 17.23 -2.32
C ILE A 30 -10.06 16.92 -3.43
N TYR A 31 -10.17 15.75 -4.02
CA TYR A 31 -9.23 15.21 -5.00
C TYR A 31 -9.76 15.44 -6.41
N HIS A 32 -8.91 16.03 -7.28
CA HIS A 32 -9.19 16.27 -8.68
C HIS A 32 -8.22 15.48 -9.54
N PHE A 33 -8.75 14.65 -10.43
CA PHE A 33 -7.95 13.88 -11.39
C PHE A 33 -7.99 14.60 -12.72
N GLU A 34 -6.87 15.18 -13.14
CA GLU A 34 -6.75 16.02 -14.32
C GLU A 34 -5.76 15.47 -15.33
N GLU A 35 -5.79 15.96 -16.57
CA GLU A 35 -4.86 15.61 -17.64
C GLU A 35 -4.72 14.09 -17.85
N LEU A 36 -5.84 13.36 -17.77
CA LEU A 36 -5.87 11.91 -17.88
C LEU A 36 -5.30 11.43 -19.22
N GLY A 37 -4.20 10.67 -19.15
CA GLY A 37 -3.43 10.25 -20.31
C GLY A 37 -4.11 9.19 -21.16
N TYR A 38 -4.95 8.36 -20.55
CA TYR A 38 -5.52 7.14 -21.15
C TYR A 38 -7.05 7.16 -21.21
N GLY A 39 -7.64 8.34 -21.22
CA GLY A 39 -9.10 8.52 -21.26
C GLY A 39 -9.72 8.79 -19.90
N PRO A 40 -11.05 8.97 -19.85
CA PRO A 40 -11.74 9.27 -18.60
C PRO A 40 -11.68 8.11 -17.63
N MET A 41 -11.70 8.42 -16.33
CA MET A 41 -11.89 7.40 -15.28
C MET A 41 -13.23 6.69 -15.45
N ALA A 42 -13.32 5.44 -15.08
CA ALA A 42 -14.59 4.71 -15.02
C ALA A 42 -15.56 5.43 -14.07
N ALA A 43 -16.87 5.41 -14.39
CA ALA A 43 -17.86 6.12 -13.57
C ALA A 43 -17.97 5.59 -12.13
N ASP A 44 -17.57 4.36 -11.91
CA ASP A 44 -17.60 3.63 -10.64
C ASP A 44 -16.20 3.39 -10.06
N PHE A 45 -15.19 4.15 -10.52
CA PHE A 45 -13.84 4.01 -9.96
C PHE A 45 -13.82 4.31 -8.47
N MET A 46 -13.05 3.52 -7.74
CA MET A 46 -12.85 3.71 -6.31
C MET A 46 -11.43 4.19 -6.03
N PHE A 47 -11.30 5.12 -5.11
CA PHE A 47 -10.00 5.55 -4.61
C PHE A 47 -10.02 5.70 -3.10
N SER A 48 -8.87 5.57 -2.47
CA SER A 48 -8.76 5.63 -1.02
C SER A 48 -7.42 6.28 -0.64
N PRO A 49 -7.39 7.62 -0.62
CA PRO A 49 -6.19 8.35 -0.24
C PRO A 49 -5.87 8.10 1.23
N ARG A 50 -4.59 7.90 1.52
CA ARG A 50 -4.09 7.62 2.87
C ARG A 50 -2.74 8.24 3.07
N ILE A 51 -2.46 8.66 4.30
CA ILE A 51 -1.11 9.01 4.72
C ILE A 51 -0.34 7.71 4.89
N ALA A 52 0.82 7.61 4.24
CA ALA A 52 1.67 6.43 4.36
C ALA A 52 2.15 6.26 5.81
N PRO A 53 2.17 5.02 6.35
CA PRO A 53 2.85 4.73 7.59
C PRO A 53 4.35 5.05 7.48
N GLN A 54 4.99 5.33 8.62
CA GLN A 54 6.45 5.50 8.65
C GLN A 54 7.15 4.18 8.28
N VAL A 55 8.32 4.30 7.65
CA VAL A 55 9.07 3.13 7.14
C VAL A 55 9.92 2.49 8.24
N ILE A 56 10.56 3.30 9.07
CA ILE A 56 11.53 2.84 10.08
C ILE A 56 10.88 2.03 11.22
N GLY A 57 11.56 1.01 11.69
CA GLY A 57 11.17 0.22 12.87
C GLY A 57 10.02 -0.76 12.64
N LEU A 58 9.61 -1.00 11.41
CA LEU A 58 8.51 -1.92 11.09
C LEU A 58 8.84 -3.39 11.41
N GLY A 59 10.11 -3.76 11.49
CA GLY A 59 10.54 -5.08 11.95
C GLY A 59 10.05 -5.42 13.36
N LEU A 60 9.81 -4.42 14.22
CA LEU A 60 9.22 -4.63 15.55
C LEU A 60 7.77 -5.14 15.46
N LEU A 61 7.01 -4.74 14.44
CA LEU A 61 5.67 -5.28 14.18
C LEU A 61 5.73 -6.73 13.69
N GLU A 62 6.73 -7.07 12.88
CA GLU A 62 6.94 -8.42 12.40
C GLU A 62 7.36 -9.37 13.54
N ALA A 63 8.10 -8.88 14.51
CA ALA A 63 8.55 -9.62 15.68
C ALA A 63 7.44 -9.98 16.68
N ILE A 64 6.27 -9.33 16.61
CA ILE A 64 5.14 -9.67 17.49
C ILE A 64 4.67 -11.10 17.18
N PRO A 65 4.60 -12.02 18.17
CA PRO A 65 4.09 -13.36 17.95
C PRO A 65 2.65 -13.36 17.41
N GLU A 66 2.35 -14.24 16.46
CA GLU A 66 0.98 -14.38 15.91
C GLU A 66 -0.04 -14.66 17.03
N SER A 67 0.34 -15.46 18.03
CA SER A 67 -0.50 -15.77 19.19
C SER A 67 -0.98 -14.53 19.95
N GLU A 68 -0.16 -13.50 20.05
CA GLU A 68 -0.53 -12.23 20.72
C GLU A 68 -1.60 -11.48 19.93
N ILE A 69 -1.46 -11.43 18.61
CA ILE A 69 -2.44 -10.78 17.72
C ILE A 69 -3.78 -11.52 17.78
N LEU A 70 -3.75 -12.84 17.73
CA LEU A 70 -4.94 -13.69 17.83
C LEU A 70 -5.62 -13.60 19.21
N ALA A 71 -4.82 -13.56 20.29
CA ALA A 71 -5.34 -13.36 21.64
C ALA A 71 -6.04 -12.00 21.78
N ASN A 72 -5.46 -10.94 21.22
CA ASN A 72 -6.08 -9.62 21.18
C ASN A 72 -7.42 -9.62 20.43
N ALA A 73 -7.47 -10.25 19.27
CA ALA A 73 -8.71 -10.37 18.49
C ALA A 73 -9.79 -11.14 19.26
N ALA A 74 -9.41 -12.24 19.91
CA ALA A 74 -10.31 -13.04 20.74
C ALA A 74 -10.84 -12.24 21.96
N ALA A 75 -9.97 -11.50 22.64
CA ALA A 75 -10.36 -10.64 23.77
C ALA A 75 -11.35 -9.55 23.32
N GLN A 76 -11.11 -8.90 22.20
CA GLN A 76 -12.02 -7.90 21.63
C GLN A 76 -13.35 -8.52 21.19
N ALA A 77 -13.35 -9.73 20.64
CA ALA A 77 -14.58 -10.44 20.27
C ALA A 77 -15.49 -10.68 21.48
N ALA A 78 -14.91 -10.90 22.66
CA ALA A 78 -15.63 -11.13 23.91
C ALA A 78 -16.19 -9.85 24.57
N THR A 79 -15.78 -8.65 24.13
CA THR A 79 -16.28 -7.38 24.70
C THR A 79 -17.67 -7.03 24.18
N ALA A 80 -18.40 -6.13 24.85
CA ALA A 80 -19.72 -5.69 24.43
C ALA A 80 -19.72 -4.60 23.33
N GLY A 81 -18.56 -4.02 22.97
CA GLY A 81 -18.45 -2.92 22.01
C GLY A 81 -18.72 -3.33 20.54
N PRO A 82 -19.10 -2.38 19.69
CA PRO A 82 -19.35 -2.64 18.27
C PRO A 82 -18.06 -2.80 17.44
N ILE A 83 -16.92 -2.35 17.96
CA ILE A 83 -15.63 -2.39 17.25
C ILE A 83 -14.88 -3.65 17.65
N LYS A 84 -14.58 -4.49 16.68
CA LYS A 84 -13.88 -5.78 16.85
C LYS A 84 -12.71 -5.86 15.88
N GLY A 85 -11.52 -6.17 16.39
CA GLY A 85 -10.38 -6.53 15.55
C GLY A 85 -10.55 -7.94 14.99
N GLN A 86 -10.17 -8.12 13.73
CA GLN A 86 -10.16 -9.43 13.07
C GLN A 86 -8.78 -9.68 12.45
N ALA A 87 -8.30 -10.91 12.63
CA ALA A 87 -7.08 -11.34 11.94
C ALA A 87 -7.36 -11.43 10.44
N ASN A 88 -6.43 -10.90 9.63
CA ASN A 88 -6.49 -10.99 8.18
C ASN A 88 -5.38 -11.94 7.70
N TYR A 89 -5.75 -13.04 7.02
CA TYR A 89 -4.80 -13.96 6.42
C TYR A 89 -4.65 -13.66 4.94
N VAL A 90 -3.42 -13.42 4.50
CA VAL A 90 -3.09 -12.95 3.16
C VAL A 90 -1.97 -13.79 2.54
N TRP A 91 -1.91 -13.79 1.22
CA TRP A 91 -0.81 -14.44 0.51
C TRP A 91 0.49 -13.64 0.69
N ASP A 92 1.55 -14.31 1.12
CA ASP A 92 2.89 -13.73 1.19
C ASP A 92 3.72 -14.13 -0.04
N ALA A 93 4.18 -13.13 -0.80
CA ALA A 93 4.92 -13.36 -2.05
C ALA A 93 6.32 -13.95 -1.79
N TYR A 94 6.92 -13.69 -0.64
CA TYR A 94 8.21 -14.25 -0.24
C TYR A 94 8.09 -15.68 0.28
N GLY A 95 7.19 -15.90 1.22
CA GLY A 95 6.98 -17.21 1.84
C GLY A 95 6.16 -18.18 0.98
N GLN A 96 5.52 -17.71 -0.11
CA GLN A 96 4.66 -18.49 -1.01
C GLN A 96 3.57 -19.27 -0.25
N ARG A 97 2.97 -18.63 0.73
CA ARG A 97 1.92 -19.23 1.57
C ARG A 97 1.00 -18.16 2.17
N MET A 98 -0.14 -18.60 2.71
CA MET A 98 -1.00 -17.75 3.51
C MET A 98 -0.37 -17.48 4.87
N MET A 99 -0.30 -16.21 5.25
CA MET A 99 0.26 -15.74 6.52
C MET A 99 -0.64 -14.67 7.14
N LEU A 100 -0.48 -14.44 8.45
CA LEU A 100 -1.16 -13.35 9.13
C LEU A 100 -0.66 -12.00 8.61
N GLY A 101 -1.56 -11.17 8.10
CA GLY A 101 -1.26 -9.82 7.63
C GLY A 101 -0.95 -8.88 8.79
N ARG A 102 0.03 -8.01 8.60
CA ARG A 102 0.56 -7.09 9.63
C ARG A 102 0.73 -5.67 9.11
N PHE A 103 1.07 -5.52 7.83
CA PHE A 103 1.45 -4.27 7.21
C PHE A 103 0.34 -3.72 6.33
N GLY A 104 0.41 -2.39 6.08
CA GLY A 104 -0.64 -1.65 5.42
C GLY A 104 -1.82 -1.33 6.33
N TRP A 105 -2.67 -0.39 5.93
CA TRP A 105 -3.82 0.08 6.72
C TRP A 105 -4.86 -0.98 7.03
N LYS A 106 -4.90 -2.06 6.26
CA LYS A 106 -5.86 -3.17 6.42
C LYS A 106 -5.17 -4.49 6.75
N ALA A 107 -3.92 -4.46 7.21
CA ALA A 107 -3.12 -5.65 7.45
C ALA A 107 -3.19 -6.61 6.25
N ASN A 108 -2.97 -6.09 5.04
CA ASN A 108 -3.10 -6.83 3.79
C ASN A 108 -1.76 -7.33 3.23
N VAL A 109 -0.67 -7.13 3.97
CA VAL A 109 0.66 -7.65 3.66
C VAL A 109 1.24 -8.33 4.91
N ALA A 110 1.83 -9.50 4.74
CA ALA A 110 2.22 -10.35 5.86
C ALA A 110 3.64 -10.11 6.37
N SER A 111 4.59 -9.82 5.46
CA SER A 111 6.01 -9.66 5.79
C SER A 111 6.55 -8.29 5.37
N LEU A 112 7.58 -7.83 6.07
CA LEU A 112 8.26 -6.58 5.73
C LEU A 112 8.95 -6.68 4.36
N ALA A 113 9.49 -7.85 4.03
CA ALA A 113 10.06 -8.13 2.72
C ALA A 113 9.02 -7.98 1.59
N HIS A 114 7.83 -8.56 1.76
CA HIS A 114 6.73 -8.40 0.81
C HIS A 114 6.28 -6.93 0.72
N GLN A 115 6.14 -6.23 1.86
CA GLN A 115 5.75 -4.81 1.89
C GLN A 115 6.74 -3.94 1.12
N THR A 116 8.04 -4.13 1.34
CA THR A 116 9.10 -3.37 0.67
C THR A 116 9.09 -3.61 -0.83
N ALA A 117 9.11 -4.87 -1.27
CA ALA A 117 9.10 -5.19 -2.71
C ALA A 117 7.80 -4.75 -3.40
N ALA A 118 6.66 -4.85 -2.74
CA ALA A 118 5.39 -4.38 -3.27
C ALA A 118 5.34 -2.84 -3.39
N ALA A 119 5.95 -2.10 -2.46
CA ALA A 119 6.06 -0.65 -2.54
C ALA A 119 6.97 -0.21 -3.71
N PHE A 120 8.14 -0.84 -3.89
CA PHE A 120 8.97 -0.60 -5.08
C PHE A 120 8.19 -0.83 -6.37
N HIS A 121 7.42 -1.90 -6.44
CA HIS A 121 6.65 -2.26 -7.63
C HIS A 121 5.43 -1.34 -7.85
N GLY A 122 4.58 -1.19 -6.84
CA GLY A 122 3.30 -0.48 -6.97
C GLY A 122 3.40 1.04 -6.92
N ASP A 123 4.32 1.58 -6.10
CA ASP A 123 4.41 3.02 -5.87
C ASP A 123 5.40 3.72 -6.81
N ILE A 124 6.46 3.04 -7.22
CA ILE A 124 7.52 3.63 -8.07
C ILE A 124 7.83 2.83 -9.34
N GLY A 125 7.11 1.73 -9.60
CA GLY A 125 7.20 0.98 -10.85
C GLY A 125 8.52 0.21 -11.05
N ILE A 126 9.21 -0.16 -9.97
CA ILE A 126 10.48 -0.89 -10.04
C ILE A 126 10.23 -2.38 -9.83
N THR A 127 10.58 -3.17 -10.84
CA THR A 127 10.42 -4.63 -10.81
C THR A 127 11.50 -5.32 -9.97
N SER A 128 11.12 -6.43 -9.35
CA SER A 128 11.99 -7.32 -8.57
C SER A 128 11.70 -8.78 -8.93
N LYS A 129 12.50 -9.72 -8.44
CA LYS A 129 12.23 -11.15 -8.68
C LYS A 129 10.88 -11.62 -8.10
N HIS A 130 10.36 -10.95 -7.07
CA HIS A 130 9.06 -11.25 -6.47
C HIS A 130 7.89 -10.57 -7.20
N PHE A 131 8.18 -9.47 -7.89
CA PHE A 131 7.25 -8.71 -8.72
C PHE A 131 7.90 -8.36 -10.07
N PRO A 132 8.05 -9.36 -10.98
CA PRO A 132 8.85 -9.19 -12.19
C PRO A 132 8.13 -8.48 -13.33
N GLN A 133 6.81 -8.29 -13.26
CA GLN A 133 6.02 -7.68 -14.32
C GLN A 133 5.69 -6.22 -13.98
N GLN A 134 5.73 -5.35 -14.97
CA GLN A 134 5.22 -3.98 -14.82
C GLN A 134 3.69 -3.97 -14.60
N THR A 135 3.19 -2.97 -13.89
CA THR A 135 1.76 -2.82 -13.58
C THR A 135 0.94 -2.22 -14.73
N CYS A 136 1.47 -2.21 -15.95
CA CYS A 136 0.80 -1.66 -17.12
C CYS A 136 -0.50 -2.40 -17.42
N THR A 137 -1.58 -1.65 -17.64
CA THR A 137 -2.85 -2.19 -18.13
C THR A 137 -2.86 -2.27 -19.67
N ALA A 138 -3.81 -3.02 -20.24
CA ALA A 138 -3.95 -3.12 -21.71
C ALA A 138 -4.23 -1.77 -22.40
N ALA A 139 -4.79 -0.78 -21.69
CA ALA A 139 -5.03 0.56 -22.23
C ALA A 139 -3.75 1.41 -22.30
N GLN A 140 -2.70 1.03 -21.59
CA GLN A 140 -1.44 1.77 -21.47
C GLN A 140 -0.40 1.25 -22.48
N ALA A 141 -0.71 1.36 -23.78
CA ALA A 141 0.12 0.82 -24.85
C ALA A 141 1.59 1.30 -24.80
N ASP A 142 1.82 2.58 -24.46
CA ASP A 142 3.17 3.14 -24.32
C ASP A 142 3.94 2.53 -23.15
N CYS A 143 3.25 2.22 -22.07
CA CYS A 143 3.82 1.54 -20.91
C CYS A 143 4.23 0.10 -21.28
N LEU A 144 3.35 -0.63 -21.97
CA LEU A 144 3.62 -2.00 -22.43
C LEU A 144 4.75 -2.07 -23.45
N ALA A 145 4.93 -1.04 -24.28
CA ALA A 145 5.99 -0.95 -25.29
C ALA A 145 7.31 -0.39 -24.76
N ALA A 146 7.30 0.21 -23.56
CA ALA A 146 8.52 0.81 -23.00
C ALA A 146 9.56 -0.29 -22.67
N PRO A 147 10.86 -0.04 -22.93
CA PRO A 147 11.91 -0.91 -22.44
C PRO A 147 11.90 -0.85 -20.90
N ASN A 148 12.02 -2.01 -20.24
CA ASN A 148 12.24 -2.00 -18.79
C ASN A 148 13.64 -1.45 -18.48
N GLY A 149 13.85 -0.96 -17.24
CA GLY A 149 15.13 -0.41 -16.78
C GLY A 149 16.22 -1.45 -16.53
N ASN A 150 15.99 -2.66 -16.97
CA ASN A 150 16.83 -3.82 -16.74
C ASN A 150 18.20 -3.69 -17.42
N ALA A 151 19.27 -3.70 -16.65
CA ALA A 151 20.61 -3.75 -17.22
C ALA A 151 20.91 -5.14 -17.82
N PRO A 152 21.64 -5.23 -18.96
CA PRO A 152 22.07 -6.51 -19.49
C PRO A 152 22.83 -7.33 -18.43
N GLY A 153 22.43 -8.60 -18.25
CA GLY A 153 23.05 -9.51 -17.27
C GLY A 153 22.40 -9.52 -15.89
N LYS A 154 21.34 -8.74 -15.66
CA LYS A 154 20.48 -8.86 -14.48
C LYS A 154 19.24 -9.67 -14.83
N ASP A 155 18.78 -10.51 -13.95
CA ASP A 155 17.77 -11.57 -14.12
C ASP A 155 16.36 -11.11 -14.58
N GLY A 156 16.29 -10.11 -15.46
CA GLY A 156 15.02 -9.58 -16.01
C GLY A 156 14.30 -8.60 -15.09
N VAL A 157 14.95 -8.08 -14.04
CA VAL A 157 14.35 -7.16 -13.07
C VAL A 157 15.23 -5.92 -12.83
N GLU A 158 14.64 -4.84 -12.30
CA GLU A 158 15.30 -3.54 -12.17
C GLU A 158 16.04 -3.38 -10.85
N ILE A 159 15.59 -4.05 -9.76
CA ILE A 159 16.25 -4.02 -8.47
C ILE A 159 16.81 -5.38 -8.10
N GLU A 160 18.05 -5.40 -7.65
CA GLU A 160 18.71 -6.61 -7.17
C GLU A 160 18.30 -6.92 -5.72
N ASP A 161 18.31 -8.22 -5.37
CA ASP A 161 17.88 -8.67 -4.05
C ASP A 161 18.62 -8.00 -2.91
N TYR A 162 19.96 -7.82 -3.03
CA TYR A 162 20.74 -7.20 -1.96
C TYR A 162 20.31 -5.76 -1.67
N VAL A 163 19.83 -5.00 -2.67
CA VAL A 163 19.33 -3.63 -2.46
C VAL A 163 17.99 -3.69 -1.70
N LEU A 164 17.12 -4.64 -2.04
CA LEU A 164 15.89 -4.87 -1.28
C LEU A 164 16.19 -5.27 0.17
N ASP A 165 17.18 -6.17 0.35
CA ASP A 165 17.59 -6.64 1.68
C ASP A 165 18.11 -5.48 2.55
N ASP A 166 18.87 -4.54 1.99
CA ASP A 166 19.33 -3.35 2.69
C ASP A 166 18.16 -2.46 3.14
N VAL A 167 17.14 -2.27 2.30
CA VAL A 167 15.95 -1.49 2.66
C VAL A 167 15.08 -2.22 3.70
N ILE A 168 14.98 -3.55 3.60
CA ILE A 168 14.27 -4.38 4.58
C ILE A 168 14.95 -4.33 5.95
N PHE A 169 16.29 -4.32 5.95
CA PHE A 169 17.08 -4.23 7.17
C PHE A 169 16.94 -2.87 7.88
N TYR A 170 16.84 -1.78 7.13
CA TYR A 170 16.65 -0.42 7.65
C TYR A 170 15.28 -0.24 8.32
#